data_f42ca58d45d56a6f788fbc8d0d658ee5
#
_entry.id   f42ca58d45d56a6f788fbc8d0d658ee5
#
_cell.length_a   1.000
_cell.length_b   1.000
_cell.length_c   1.000
_cell.angle_alpha   90.00
_cell.angle_beta   90.00
_cell.angle_gamma   90.00
#
_symmetry.space_group_name_H-M   'P 1'
#
loop_
_entity.id
_entity.type
_entity.pdbx_description
1 polymer ?
#
loop_
_entity_poly.entity_id
_entity_poly.type
_entity_poly.pdbx_seq_one_letter_code
_entity_poly.pdbx_strand_id
1 'polypeptide(L)'
;MKLNLRWTIGDVADEGFEALRLSLWGADRLFPPDAGFHVCVNTISVDEAKQRTGEVPLLVQWHSIPRQVPSVLDPFLDGAMSEGTAWKLIPLLLDRGVRELAIDNDLILWGLPLAIRRWMEDPEGTLVAADVTPAHGQFAEQCGPEPRNSGIRGTPANFDYEAAIRSVLADNPVKLRSELDEQGLQIAALSRCGVPYIVAVEDVSICSPFPPHLPELGRCGAHFVGLNTRNLPWKFQGRPAREVRLEHWRGHRPELYRLVGLELPAALEPAE
;
A
#
# COMPACT_ATOMS: atom_id res chain seq x y z
N MET A 1 15.79 -12.75 11.97
CA MET A 1 15.52 -11.31 12.22
C MET A 1 14.02 -11.12 12.18
N LYS A 2 13.41 -10.44 13.17
CA LYS A 2 11.96 -10.24 13.21
C LYS A 2 11.54 -9.26 12.12
N LEU A 3 10.44 -9.58 11.42
CA LEU A 3 9.83 -8.77 10.36
C LEU A 3 8.34 -8.63 10.63
N ASN A 4 7.82 -7.42 10.59
CA ASN A 4 6.38 -7.16 10.58
C ASN A 4 5.94 -6.78 9.16
N LEU A 5 4.90 -7.43 8.66
CA LEU A 5 4.16 -6.99 7.48
C LEU A 5 2.92 -6.24 7.95
N ARG A 6 2.67 -5.06 7.40
CA ARG A 6 1.54 -4.23 7.80
C ARG A 6 0.70 -3.82 6.60
N TRP A 7 -0.60 -3.99 6.74
CA TRP A 7 -1.63 -3.42 5.88
C TRP A 7 -2.45 -2.41 6.66
N THR A 8 -3.00 -1.43 5.97
CA THR A 8 -3.96 -0.49 6.54
C THR A 8 -5.22 -0.52 5.70
N ILE A 9 -6.38 -0.62 6.35
CA ILE A 9 -7.68 -0.61 5.69
C ILE A 9 -8.71 0.18 6.49
N GLY A 10 -9.63 0.81 5.78
CA GLY A 10 -10.77 1.51 6.34
C GLY A 10 -12.06 1.15 5.62
N ASP A 11 -13.02 2.08 5.60
CA ASP A 11 -14.27 1.92 4.85
C ASP A 11 -14.04 2.16 3.34
N VAL A 12 -13.53 1.14 2.68
CA VAL A 12 -13.25 1.12 1.23
C VAL A 12 -14.31 0.33 0.46
N ALA A 13 -14.19 0.28 -0.87
CA ALA A 13 -15.03 -0.57 -1.71
C ALA A 13 -14.80 -2.06 -1.40
N ASP A 14 -15.77 -2.93 -1.71
CA ASP A 14 -15.70 -4.36 -1.39
C ASP A 14 -14.54 -5.05 -2.13
N GLU A 15 -14.19 -4.57 -3.32
CA GLU A 15 -13.04 -5.02 -4.07
C GLU A 15 -11.72 -4.79 -3.32
N GLY A 16 -11.63 -3.74 -2.49
CA GLY A 16 -10.48 -3.46 -1.64
C GLY A 16 -10.31 -4.48 -0.51
N PHE A 17 -11.40 -5.04 0.03
CA PHE A 17 -11.35 -6.13 1.01
C PHE A 17 -10.99 -7.46 0.37
N GLU A 18 -11.50 -7.72 -0.84
CA GLU A 18 -11.08 -8.88 -1.63
C GLU A 18 -9.58 -8.82 -1.95
N ALA A 19 -9.08 -7.66 -2.37
CA ALA A 19 -7.67 -7.46 -2.64
C ALA A 19 -6.80 -7.64 -1.38
N LEU A 20 -7.24 -7.11 -0.22
CA LEU A 20 -6.57 -7.35 1.06
C LEU A 20 -6.46 -8.85 1.37
N ARG A 21 -7.55 -9.61 1.18
CA ARG A 21 -7.53 -11.07 1.38
C ARG A 21 -6.47 -11.73 0.50
N LEU A 22 -6.44 -11.41 -0.80
CA LEU A 22 -5.46 -11.96 -1.72
C LEU A 22 -4.03 -11.52 -1.38
N SER A 23 -3.85 -10.27 -0.94
CA SER A 23 -2.56 -9.75 -0.48
C SER A 23 -2.02 -10.52 0.74
N LEU A 24 -2.88 -10.80 1.71
CA LEU A 24 -2.53 -11.57 2.91
C LEU A 24 -2.14 -13.02 2.56
N TRP A 25 -2.91 -13.71 1.71
CA TRP A 25 -2.60 -15.07 1.29
C TRP A 25 -1.34 -15.14 0.41
N GLY A 26 -1.13 -14.16 -0.46
CA GLY A 26 0.11 -14.06 -1.23
C GLY A 26 1.33 -13.87 -0.35
N ALA A 27 1.24 -13.00 0.66
CA ALA A 27 2.32 -12.75 1.61
C ALA A 27 2.61 -13.98 2.50
N ASP A 28 1.60 -14.70 2.97
CA ASP A 28 1.75 -15.92 3.78
C ASP A 28 2.62 -16.99 3.09
N ARG A 29 2.57 -17.05 1.77
CA ARG A 29 3.38 -17.98 0.96
C ARG A 29 4.82 -17.52 0.73
N LEU A 30 5.09 -16.23 0.86
CA LEU A 30 6.35 -15.62 0.43
C LEU A 30 7.28 -15.27 1.58
N PHE A 31 6.71 -14.94 2.74
CA PHE A 31 7.49 -14.47 3.87
C PHE A 31 7.71 -15.58 4.91
N PRO A 32 8.76 -15.44 5.75
CA PRO A 32 9.05 -16.45 6.77
C PRO A 32 7.87 -16.69 7.73
N PRO A 33 7.69 -17.91 8.24
CA PRO A 33 6.57 -18.25 9.14
C PRO A 33 6.63 -17.56 10.50
N ASP A 34 7.77 -16.96 10.86
CA ASP A 34 7.95 -16.15 12.07
C ASP A 34 7.76 -14.63 11.82
N ALA A 35 7.39 -14.23 10.59
CA ALA A 35 6.99 -12.86 10.32
C ALA A 35 5.63 -12.55 10.95
N GLY A 36 5.50 -11.35 11.53
CA GLY A 36 4.23 -10.83 12.03
C GLY A 36 3.37 -10.29 10.88
N PHE A 37 2.09 -10.67 10.85
CA PHE A 37 1.11 -10.17 9.88
C PHE A 37 0.10 -9.29 10.60
N HIS A 38 0.03 -8.01 10.26
CA HIS A 38 -0.75 -7.02 10.98
C HIS A 38 -1.65 -6.22 10.04
N VAL A 39 -2.96 -6.22 10.31
CA VAL A 39 -3.92 -5.37 9.63
C VAL A 39 -4.38 -4.27 10.57
N CYS A 40 -4.07 -3.03 10.23
CA CYS A 40 -4.49 -1.82 10.92
C CYS A 40 -5.83 -1.35 10.36
N VAL A 41 -6.87 -1.34 11.20
CA VAL A 41 -8.24 -0.96 10.81
C VAL A 41 -8.57 0.39 11.41
N ASN A 42 -9.05 1.34 10.60
CA ASN A 42 -9.34 2.70 11.07
C ASN A 42 -10.83 3.08 11.08
N THR A 43 -11.50 3.34 10.00
CA THR A 43 -12.83 3.97 9.97
C THR A 43 -14.02 3.06 10.18
N ILE A 44 -13.78 1.75 10.25
CA ILE A 44 -14.78 0.73 10.57
C ILE A 44 -14.33 -0.09 11.78
N SER A 45 -15.17 -0.95 12.29
CA SER A 45 -14.77 -1.88 13.34
C SER A 45 -13.88 -3.00 12.80
N VAL A 46 -13.06 -3.58 13.68
CA VAL A 46 -12.25 -4.76 13.35
C VAL A 46 -13.14 -5.93 12.91
N ASP A 47 -14.28 -6.12 13.55
CA ASP A 47 -15.20 -7.21 13.22
C ASP A 47 -15.82 -7.04 11.83
N GLU A 48 -16.19 -5.81 11.47
CA GLU A 48 -16.66 -5.50 10.13
C GLU A 48 -15.56 -5.71 9.09
N ALA A 49 -14.34 -5.24 9.36
CA ALA A 49 -13.20 -5.45 8.47
C ALA A 49 -12.93 -6.95 8.23
N LYS A 50 -12.94 -7.77 9.29
CA LYS A 50 -12.78 -9.22 9.19
C LYS A 50 -13.91 -9.87 8.38
N GLN A 51 -15.16 -9.49 8.66
CA GLN A 51 -16.30 -10.02 7.94
C GLN A 51 -16.21 -9.73 6.43
N ARG A 52 -15.88 -8.50 6.05
CA ARG A 52 -15.76 -8.09 4.64
C ARG A 52 -14.55 -8.68 3.94
N THR A 53 -13.44 -8.89 4.65
CA THR A 53 -12.24 -9.53 4.08
C THR A 53 -12.45 -11.03 3.89
N GLY A 54 -13.21 -11.67 4.78
CA GLY A 54 -13.43 -13.11 4.77
C GLY A 54 -12.24 -13.88 5.36
N GLU A 55 -12.04 -15.12 4.90
CA GLU A 55 -11.02 -16.02 5.41
C GLU A 55 -9.61 -15.53 5.05
N VAL A 56 -8.73 -15.49 6.06
CA VAL A 56 -7.32 -15.07 5.96
C VAL A 56 -6.41 -16.06 6.68
N PRO A 57 -5.07 -16.03 6.47
CA PRO A 57 -4.14 -16.85 7.21
C PRO A 57 -4.29 -16.70 8.74
N LEU A 58 -4.11 -17.80 9.50
CA LEU A 58 -4.33 -17.84 10.96
C LEU A 58 -3.45 -16.88 11.76
N LEU A 59 -2.30 -16.48 11.23
CA LEU A 59 -1.32 -15.63 11.91
C LEU A 59 -1.63 -14.13 11.83
N VAL A 60 -2.69 -13.73 11.11
CA VAL A 60 -3.04 -12.32 10.93
C VAL A 60 -3.60 -11.72 12.21
N GLN A 61 -2.94 -10.67 12.68
CA GLN A 61 -3.35 -9.87 13.84
C GLN A 61 -4.08 -8.60 13.36
N TRP A 62 -5.24 -8.34 13.93
CA TRP A 62 -6.06 -7.19 13.60
C TRP A 62 -6.00 -6.15 14.70
N HIS A 63 -5.74 -4.89 14.33
CA HIS A 63 -5.60 -3.78 15.25
C HIS A 63 -6.61 -2.69 14.94
N SER A 64 -7.40 -2.29 15.95
CA SER A 64 -8.16 -1.06 15.86
C SER A 64 -7.21 0.12 16.07
N ILE A 65 -7.08 0.98 15.09
CA ILE A 65 -6.15 2.12 15.13
C ILE A 65 -6.92 3.37 15.52
N PRO A 66 -6.44 4.12 16.53
CA PRO A 66 -7.06 5.39 16.90
C PRO A 66 -6.98 6.37 15.71
N ARG A 67 -8.02 7.20 15.58
CA ARG A 67 -8.05 8.25 14.53
C ARG A 67 -7.10 9.42 14.82
N GLN A 68 -6.33 9.34 15.90
CA GLN A 68 -5.41 10.40 16.28
C GLN A 68 -4.16 10.35 15.41
N VAL A 69 -3.97 11.40 14.64
CA VAL A 69 -2.79 11.60 13.80
C VAL A 69 -1.55 11.80 14.67
N PRO A 70 -0.36 11.32 14.28
CA PRO A 70 0.89 11.62 14.96
C PRO A 70 1.08 13.13 15.13
N SER A 71 1.48 13.57 16.31
CA SER A 71 1.60 15.00 16.65
C SER A 71 2.53 15.80 15.72
N VAL A 72 3.50 15.13 15.11
CA VAL A 72 4.39 15.72 14.11
C VAL A 72 3.64 16.21 12.88
N LEU A 73 2.47 15.66 12.59
CA LEU A 73 1.63 16.01 11.43
C LEU A 73 0.55 17.02 11.76
N ASP A 74 0.14 17.16 13.02
CA ASP A 74 -0.96 18.06 13.44
C ASP A 74 -0.86 19.47 12.83
N PRO A 75 0.32 20.14 12.82
CA PRO A 75 0.43 21.49 12.25
C PRO A 75 0.26 21.52 10.74
N PHE A 76 0.41 20.39 10.05
CA PHE A 76 0.45 20.29 8.59
C PHE A 76 -0.80 19.69 7.99
N LEU A 77 -1.72 19.18 8.80
CA LEU A 77 -3.01 18.73 8.34
C LEU A 77 -3.93 19.92 8.08
N ASP A 78 -4.66 19.83 7.02
CA ASP A 78 -5.74 20.74 6.71
C ASP A 78 -7.04 19.90 6.69
N GLY A 79 -8.14 20.48 7.15
CA GLY A 79 -9.41 19.76 7.27
C GLY A 79 -10.02 19.35 5.92
N ALA A 80 -9.40 19.73 4.80
CA ALA A 80 -9.76 19.28 3.47
C ALA A 80 -9.05 17.98 3.07
N MET A 81 -8.08 17.51 3.86
CA MET A 81 -7.44 16.23 3.64
C MET A 81 -8.49 15.13 3.80
N SER A 82 -8.79 14.44 2.71
CA SER A 82 -9.78 13.38 2.73
C SER A 82 -9.44 12.35 3.80
N GLU A 83 -10.43 11.97 4.58
CA GLU A 83 -10.32 10.84 5.48
C GLU A 83 -9.77 9.64 4.69
N GLY A 84 -8.64 9.15 5.01
CA GLY A 84 -8.02 8.01 4.33
C GLY A 84 -6.56 8.21 3.98
N THR A 85 -6.15 9.41 3.60
CA THR A 85 -4.78 9.69 3.22
C THR A 85 -3.83 9.73 4.41
N ALA A 86 -4.18 10.41 5.50
CA ALA A 86 -3.37 10.43 6.71
C ALA A 86 -3.27 9.06 7.41
N TRP A 87 -4.16 8.13 7.11
CA TRP A 87 -4.26 6.87 7.85
C TRP A 87 -3.15 5.87 7.57
N LYS A 88 -2.51 5.95 6.41
CA LYS A 88 -1.29 5.16 6.13
C LYS A 88 -0.13 5.56 7.06
N LEU A 89 -0.20 6.74 7.67
CA LEU A 89 0.75 7.26 8.65
C LEU A 89 0.33 6.97 10.10
N ILE A 90 -0.74 6.22 10.34
CA ILE A 90 -1.24 5.90 11.68
C ILE A 90 -1.36 4.37 11.85
N PRO A 91 -0.51 3.78 12.70
CA PRO A 91 0.68 4.36 13.34
C PRO A 91 1.80 4.59 12.31
N LEU A 92 2.79 5.39 12.65
CA LEU A 92 3.98 5.53 11.81
C LEU A 92 4.70 4.19 11.66
N LEU A 93 4.88 3.46 12.75
CA LEU A 93 5.40 2.09 12.84
C LEU A 93 4.60 1.33 13.90
N LEU A 94 4.43 0.03 13.70
CA LEU A 94 3.81 -0.85 14.71
C LEU A 94 4.73 -1.06 15.92
N ASP A 95 5.99 -1.35 15.65
CA ASP A 95 7.03 -1.58 16.66
C ASP A 95 8.36 -1.02 16.13
N ARG A 96 8.89 -0.02 16.83
CA ARG A 96 10.18 0.60 16.45
C ARG A 96 11.36 -0.38 16.52
N GLY A 97 11.28 -1.40 17.38
CA GLY A 97 12.34 -2.41 17.55
C GLY A 97 12.35 -3.49 16.46
N VAL A 98 11.37 -3.49 15.58
CA VAL A 98 11.18 -4.52 14.54
C VAL A 98 11.19 -3.88 13.16
N ARG A 99 11.84 -4.54 12.21
CA ARG A 99 11.75 -4.15 10.79
C ARG A 99 10.31 -4.26 10.30
N GLU A 100 9.85 -3.29 9.51
CA GLU A 100 8.48 -3.27 9.00
C GLU A 100 8.44 -3.16 7.48
N LEU A 101 7.61 -3.99 6.86
CA LEU A 101 7.21 -3.89 5.46
C LEU A 101 5.73 -3.50 5.42
N ALA A 102 5.44 -2.24 5.13
CA ALA A 102 4.08 -1.78 4.91
C ALA A 102 3.68 -1.99 3.44
N ILE A 103 2.50 -2.56 3.23
CA ILE A 103 1.96 -2.93 1.91
C ILE A 103 0.54 -2.36 1.82
N ASP A 104 0.20 -1.70 0.72
CA ASP A 104 -1.15 -1.23 0.48
C ASP A 104 -2.11 -2.44 0.32
N ASN A 105 -3.34 -2.30 0.81
CA ASN A 105 -4.30 -3.41 0.81
C ASN A 105 -4.71 -3.88 -0.60
N ASP A 106 -4.55 -3.04 -1.61
CA ASP A 106 -4.80 -3.34 -3.02
C ASP A 106 -3.52 -3.71 -3.81
N LEU A 107 -2.44 -4.06 -3.10
CA LEU A 107 -1.22 -4.58 -3.66
C LEU A 107 -1.05 -6.07 -3.31
N ILE A 108 -0.94 -6.92 -4.32
CA ILE A 108 -0.90 -8.37 -4.18
C ILE A 108 0.44 -8.88 -4.70
N LEU A 109 1.14 -9.67 -3.88
CA LEU A 109 2.40 -10.33 -4.25
C LEU A 109 2.15 -11.83 -4.43
N TRP A 110 2.74 -12.43 -5.48
CA TRP A 110 2.79 -13.88 -5.71
C TRP A 110 4.21 -14.39 -5.97
N GLY A 111 5.16 -13.47 -5.97
CA GLY A 111 6.60 -13.72 -6.03
C GLY A 111 7.32 -12.69 -5.18
N LEU A 112 8.50 -13.01 -4.70
CA LEU A 112 9.29 -12.08 -3.88
C LEU A 112 10.28 -11.30 -4.77
N PRO A 113 10.06 -9.98 -5.02
CA PRO A 113 10.98 -9.14 -5.77
C PRO A 113 12.40 -9.16 -5.22
N LEU A 114 13.40 -9.10 -6.11
CA LEU A 114 14.80 -9.09 -5.69
C LEU A 114 15.12 -7.90 -4.75
N ALA A 115 14.51 -6.75 -4.98
CA ALA A 115 14.69 -5.58 -4.12
C ALA A 115 14.22 -5.84 -2.68
N ILE A 116 13.08 -6.53 -2.49
CA ILE A 116 12.60 -6.91 -1.15
C ILE A 116 13.57 -7.89 -0.49
N ARG A 117 14.07 -8.89 -1.22
CA ARG A 117 15.05 -9.84 -0.68
C ARG A 117 16.32 -9.14 -0.20
N ARG A 118 16.90 -8.27 -1.03
CA ARG A 118 18.09 -7.50 -0.67
C ARG A 118 17.86 -6.58 0.52
N TRP A 119 16.71 -5.91 0.53
CA TRP A 119 16.31 -5.08 1.67
C TRP A 119 16.20 -5.91 2.96
N MET A 120 15.65 -7.12 2.90
CA MET A 120 15.56 -8.00 4.08
C MET A 120 16.94 -8.41 4.62
N GLU A 121 17.97 -8.45 3.79
CA GLU A 121 19.34 -8.78 4.15
C GLU A 121 20.14 -7.57 4.70
N ASP A 122 19.72 -6.34 4.36
CA ASP A 122 20.40 -5.11 4.78
C ASP A 122 19.75 -4.54 6.06
N PRO A 123 20.46 -4.54 7.22
CA PRO A 123 19.89 -4.11 8.49
C PRO A 123 19.49 -2.63 8.54
N GLU A 124 20.08 -1.78 7.72
CA GLU A 124 19.91 -0.32 7.73
C GLU A 124 19.09 0.22 6.55
N GLY A 125 18.84 -0.63 5.57
CA GLY A 125 18.20 -0.23 4.31
C GLY A 125 16.73 0.16 4.47
N THR A 126 16.31 1.15 3.66
CA THR A 126 14.89 1.46 3.40
C THR A 126 14.47 0.92 2.05
N LEU A 127 13.16 0.80 1.81
CA LEU A 127 12.59 0.26 0.57
C LEU A 127 11.37 1.07 0.15
N VAL A 128 11.22 1.32 -1.15
CA VAL A 128 10.00 1.87 -1.76
C VAL A 128 9.71 1.18 -3.09
N ALA A 129 8.50 1.31 -3.62
CA ALA A 129 8.18 0.87 -4.97
C ALA A 129 8.52 1.96 -6.01
N ALA A 130 8.79 1.54 -7.25
CA ALA A 130 8.77 2.42 -8.41
C ALA A 130 7.34 2.74 -8.83
N ASP A 131 7.18 3.82 -9.59
CA ASP A 131 5.94 4.18 -10.28
C ASP A 131 6.22 4.38 -11.77
N VAL A 132 5.18 4.58 -12.56
CA VAL A 132 5.29 4.91 -13.99
C VAL A 132 5.34 6.43 -14.24
N THR A 133 4.91 7.22 -13.25
CA THR A 133 4.97 8.69 -13.28
C THR A 133 5.33 9.26 -11.91
N PRO A 134 6.06 10.39 -11.83
CA PRO A 134 6.22 11.11 -10.58
C PRO A 134 4.86 11.55 -10.02
N ALA A 135 4.54 11.12 -8.82
CA ALA A 135 3.28 11.38 -8.13
C ALA A 135 3.54 11.76 -6.66
N HIS A 136 4.32 12.83 -6.46
CA HIS A 136 4.87 13.20 -5.15
C HIS A 136 4.21 14.44 -4.54
N GLY A 137 3.12 14.95 -5.16
CA GLY A 137 2.42 16.14 -4.68
C GLY A 137 3.38 17.31 -4.47
N GLN A 138 3.25 17.96 -3.31
CA GLN A 138 4.06 19.13 -2.94
C GLN A 138 5.51 18.78 -2.52
N PHE A 139 5.89 17.48 -2.51
CA PHE A 139 7.22 16.99 -2.11
C PHE A 139 8.09 16.55 -3.30
N ALA A 140 7.76 16.97 -4.52
CA ALA A 140 8.47 16.55 -5.73
C ALA A 140 9.98 16.88 -5.68
N GLU A 141 10.36 18.03 -5.14
CA GLU A 141 11.78 18.43 -5.00
C GLU A 141 12.54 17.53 -4.01
N GLN A 142 11.88 17.12 -2.90
CA GLN A 142 12.47 16.27 -1.88
C GLN A 142 12.56 14.79 -2.31
N CYS A 143 11.66 14.35 -3.20
CA CYS A 143 11.64 12.99 -3.74
C CYS A 143 12.59 12.80 -4.92
N GLY A 144 12.97 13.88 -5.60
CA GLY A 144 13.73 13.82 -6.84
C GLY A 144 12.87 13.43 -8.06
N PRO A 145 13.50 13.32 -9.26
CA PRO A 145 12.78 13.13 -10.53
C PRO A 145 12.26 11.70 -10.75
N GLU A 146 12.78 10.73 -10.02
CA GLU A 146 12.47 9.32 -10.24
C GLU A 146 11.04 8.99 -9.79
N PRO A 147 10.23 8.35 -10.66
CA PRO A 147 8.90 7.92 -10.29
C PRO A 147 8.93 6.87 -9.17
N ARG A 148 8.26 7.15 -8.06
CA ARG A 148 8.19 6.26 -6.89
C ARG A 148 6.78 6.22 -6.33
N ASN A 149 6.44 5.09 -5.71
CA ASN A 149 5.13 4.81 -5.13
C ASN A 149 5.27 4.35 -3.68
N SER A 150 4.35 4.75 -2.83
CA SER A 150 4.32 4.38 -1.42
C SER A 150 3.54 3.09 -1.13
N GLY A 151 3.09 2.36 -2.14
CA GLY A 151 2.34 1.11 -1.98
C GLY A 151 3.13 -0.03 -1.34
N ILE A 152 4.47 -0.01 -1.46
CA ILE A 152 5.40 -0.84 -0.70
C ILE A 152 6.41 0.08 -0.02
N ARG A 153 6.54 -0.04 1.29
CA ARG A 153 7.49 0.71 2.10
C ARG A 153 8.17 -0.19 3.09
N GLY A 154 9.51 -0.21 3.08
CA GLY A 154 10.31 -0.97 4.03
C GLY A 154 11.11 -0.04 4.94
N THR A 155 11.08 -0.29 6.25
CA THR A 155 11.89 0.41 7.24
C THR A 155 12.76 -0.57 8.02
N PRO A 156 14.02 -0.20 8.35
CA PRO A 156 14.85 -1.01 9.25
C PRO A 156 14.31 -0.98 10.69
N ALA A 157 14.79 -1.86 11.53
CA ALA A 157 14.55 -1.78 12.96
C ALA A 157 15.12 -0.47 13.53
N ASN A 158 14.45 0.11 14.50
CA ASN A 158 14.79 1.38 15.15
C ASN A 158 14.77 2.61 14.21
N PHE A 159 14.08 2.52 13.08
CA PHE A 159 13.89 3.65 12.19
C PHE A 159 13.11 4.77 12.89
N ASP A 160 13.70 5.95 12.98
CA ASP A 160 13.01 7.12 13.54
C ASP A 160 12.20 7.84 12.46
N TYR A 161 11.03 7.24 12.14
CA TYR A 161 10.15 7.75 11.10
C TYR A 161 9.64 9.15 11.43
N GLU A 162 9.37 9.42 12.72
CA GLU A 162 8.92 10.74 13.17
C GLU A 162 10.00 11.81 12.93
N ALA A 163 11.25 11.52 13.26
CA ALA A 163 12.36 12.45 13.01
C ALA A 163 12.58 12.67 11.50
N ALA A 164 12.45 11.62 10.68
CA ALA A 164 12.55 11.72 9.23
C ALA A 164 11.44 12.61 8.64
N ILE A 165 10.18 12.41 9.04
CA ILE A 165 9.04 13.26 8.64
C ILE A 165 9.25 14.69 9.09
N ARG A 166 9.66 14.92 10.35
CA ARG A 166 9.93 16.25 10.89
C ARG A 166 11.00 16.98 10.08
N SER A 167 12.05 16.27 9.68
CA SER A 167 13.11 16.84 8.84
C SER A 167 12.58 17.26 7.46
N VAL A 168 11.75 16.44 6.81
CA VAL A 168 11.16 16.79 5.51
C VAL A 168 10.24 18.01 5.63
N LEU A 169 9.40 18.04 6.66
CA LEU A 169 8.45 19.14 6.90
C LEU A 169 9.14 20.44 7.38
N ALA A 170 10.33 20.34 7.97
CA ALA A 170 11.15 21.51 8.29
C ALA A 170 11.71 22.17 7.02
N ASP A 171 12.13 21.37 6.05
CA ASP A 171 12.62 21.87 4.76
C ASP A 171 11.49 22.35 3.83
N ASN A 172 10.30 21.74 3.94
CA ASN A 172 9.14 22.06 3.12
C ASN A 172 7.86 22.09 3.99
N PRO A 173 7.58 23.19 4.69
CA PRO A 173 6.46 23.30 5.67
C PRO A 173 5.11 23.54 4.97
N VAL A 174 4.66 22.60 4.17
CA VAL A 174 3.40 22.66 3.41
C VAL A 174 2.27 21.94 4.15
N LYS A 175 1.02 22.38 3.89
CA LYS A 175 -0.17 21.63 4.31
C LYS A 175 -0.39 20.43 3.40
N LEU A 176 -0.62 19.27 4.01
CA LEU A 176 -0.97 18.06 3.29
C LEU A 176 -2.43 18.14 2.82
N ARG A 177 -2.67 18.03 1.51
CA ARG A 177 -3.98 18.26 0.88
C ARG A 177 -4.50 17.07 0.08
N SER A 178 -3.62 16.11 -0.23
CA SER A 178 -3.96 14.99 -1.09
C SER A 178 -3.19 13.73 -0.73
N GLU A 179 -3.64 12.60 -1.28
CA GLU A 179 -2.92 11.33 -1.24
C GLU A 179 -1.53 11.41 -1.89
N LEU A 180 -1.34 12.32 -2.84
CA LEU A 180 -0.02 12.54 -3.45
C LEU A 180 0.94 13.21 -2.48
N ASP A 181 0.46 14.11 -1.62
CA ASP A 181 1.27 14.75 -0.57
C ASP A 181 1.66 13.72 0.50
N GLU A 182 0.75 12.84 0.87
CA GLU A 182 1.04 11.74 1.80
C GLU A 182 2.09 10.79 1.21
N GLN A 183 1.93 10.39 -0.05
CA GLN A 183 2.90 9.56 -0.75
C GLN A 183 4.27 10.24 -0.85
N GLY A 184 4.32 11.49 -1.28
CA GLY A 184 5.55 12.25 -1.41
C GLY A 184 6.27 12.43 -0.08
N LEU A 185 5.54 12.74 1.01
CA LEU A 185 6.11 12.86 2.35
C LEU A 185 6.76 11.55 2.81
N GLN A 186 6.11 10.41 2.60
CA GLN A 186 6.66 9.11 2.97
C GLN A 186 7.93 8.76 2.17
N ILE A 187 7.90 8.96 0.85
CA ILE A 187 9.04 8.70 -0.02
C ILE A 187 10.22 9.61 0.38
N ALA A 188 9.98 10.90 0.59
CA ALA A 188 11.00 11.84 1.04
C ALA A 188 11.59 11.44 2.39
N ALA A 189 10.76 11.05 3.37
CA ALA A 189 11.21 10.62 4.69
C ALA A 189 12.07 9.36 4.62
N LEU A 190 11.68 8.35 3.85
CA LEU A 190 12.46 7.12 3.67
C LEU A 190 13.80 7.38 2.96
N SER A 191 13.85 8.39 2.09
CA SER A 191 15.07 8.77 1.37
C SER A 191 16.07 9.58 2.21
N ARG A 192 15.68 10.05 3.41
CA ARG A 192 16.59 10.77 4.34
C ARG A 192 17.69 9.89 4.93
N CYS A 193 17.48 8.58 5.01
CA CYS A 193 18.43 7.64 5.61
C CYS A 193 19.33 6.93 4.58
N GLY A 194 19.35 7.39 3.36
CA GLY A 194 20.14 6.80 2.26
C GLY A 194 19.27 6.55 1.03
N VAL A 195 19.88 5.89 0.04
CA VAL A 195 19.18 5.51 -1.20
C VAL A 195 18.32 4.27 -0.92
N PRO A 196 16.98 4.33 -1.03
CA PRO A 196 16.11 3.18 -0.80
C PRO A 196 16.37 2.08 -1.85
N TYR A 197 16.15 0.83 -1.47
CA TYR A 197 15.92 -0.25 -2.43
C TYR A 197 14.62 0.04 -3.20
N ILE A 198 14.62 -0.21 -4.50
CA ILE A 198 13.47 0.10 -5.37
C ILE A 198 12.89 -1.19 -5.92
N VAL A 199 11.61 -1.45 -5.61
CA VAL A 199 10.83 -2.51 -6.27
C VAL A 199 10.44 -2.01 -7.65
N ALA A 200 10.98 -2.64 -8.69
CA ALA A 200 10.77 -2.22 -10.07
C ALA A 200 9.31 -2.44 -10.52
N VAL A 201 8.82 -1.60 -11.45
CA VAL A 201 7.45 -1.73 -12.01
C VAL A 201 7.26 -3.04 -12.80
N GLU A 202 8.34 -3.60 -13.33
CA GLU A 202 8.33 -4.91 -14.01
C GLU A 202 8.12 -6.06 -13.03
N ASP A 203 8.53 -5.89 -11.76
CA ASP A 203 8.30 -6.88 -10.71
C ASP A 203 6.91 -6.72 -10.10
N VAL A 204 6.53 -5.50 -9.73
CA VAL A 204 5.21 -5.17 -9.20
C VAL A 204 4.62 -4.04 -10.04
N SER A 205 3.74 -4.39 -10.95
CA SER A 205 3.13 -3.41 -11.85
C SER A 205 2.20 -2.46 -11.11
N ILE A 206 2.15 -1.21 -11.58
CA ILE A 206 1.06 -0.30 -11.24
C ILE A 206 -0.10 -0.64 -12.19
N CYS A 207 -0.93 -1.59 -11.73
CA CYS A 207 -1.94 -2.26 -12.55
C CYS A 207 -3.24 -1.46 -12.60
N SER A 208 -3.52 -0.86 -13.75
CA SER A 208 -4.72 -0.03 -13.94
C SER A 208 -5.08 0.02 -15.43
N PRO A 209 -6.38 0.06 -15.78
CA PRO A 209 -6.81 0.22 -17.17
C PRO A 209 -6.61 1.65 -17.70
N PHE A 210 -6.12 2.57 -16.86
CA PHE A 210 -6.01 3.99 -17.22
C PHE A 210 -4.55 4.39 -17.45
N PRO A 211 -4.20 4.85 -18.66
CA PRO A 211 -2.88 5.39 -18.92
C PRO A 211 -2.49 6.51 -17.92
N PRO A 212 -1.23 6.63 -17.55
CA PRO A 212 -0.05 5.96 -18.12
C PRO A 212 0.23 4.58 -17.53
N HIS A 213 -0.57 4.08 -16.60
CA HIS A 213 -0.43 2.76 -16.02
C HIS A 213 -0.67 1.65 -17.07
N LEU A 214 -0.15 0.47 -16.79
CA LEU A 214 -0.34 -0.69 -17.65
C LEU A 214 -1.41 -1.62 -17.08
N PRO A 215 -2.27 -2.22 -17.92
CA PRO A 215 -3.31 -3.11 -17.44
C PRO A 215 -2.79 -4.52 -17.04
N GLU A 216 -1.53 -4.83 -17.33
CA GLU A 216 -0.97 -6.16 -17.13
C GLU A 216 -0.41 -6.36 -15.72
N LEU A 217 -0.37 -7.64 -15.31
CA LEU A 217 0.26 -8.08 -14.06
C LEU A 217 1.79 -8.03 -14.18
N GLY A 218 2.48 -7.65 -13.10
CA GLY A 218 3.93 -7.72 -13.01
C GLY A 218 4.44 -9.16 -12.80
N ARG A 219 5.75 -9.33 -12.77
CA ARG A 219 6.37 -10.67 -12.59
C ARG A 219 6.13 -11.25 -11.19
N CYS A 220 6.09 -10.42 -10.17
CA CYS A 220 6.03 -10.81 -8.76
C CYS A 220 4.79 -10.30 -8.04
N GLY A 221 4.08 -9.32 -8.62
CA GLY A 221 2.92 -8.70 -7.98
C GLY A 221 2.26 -7.64 -8.86
N ALA A 222 1.15 -7.10 -8.36
CA ALA A 222 0.46 -5.97 -8.95
C ALA A 222 -0.15 -5.08 -7.87
N HIS A 223 -0.10 -3.78 -8.08
CA HIS A 223 -0.75 -2.74 -7.29
C HIS A 223 -1.96 -2.20 -8.07
N PHE A 224 -3.16 -2.57 -7.65
CA PHE A 224 -4.42 -2.16 -8.28
C PHE A 224 -4.85 -0.77 -7.81
N VAL A 225 -4.08 0.25 -8.21
CA VAL A 225 -4.25 1.63 -7.74
C VAL A 225 -5.68 2.13 -7.89
N GLY A 226 -6.20 2.68 -6.80
CA GLY A 226 -7.54 3.26 -6.72
C GLY A 226 -8.68 2.24 -6.64
N LEU A 227 -8.42 0.95 -6.48
CA LEU A 227 -9.46 -0.08 -6.31
C LEU A 227 -10.34 0.20 -5.08
N ASN A 228 -9.77 0.82 -4.06
CA ASN A 228 -10.44 1.23 -2.84
C ASN A 228 -11.54 2.31 -3.03
N THR A 229 -11.50 3.05 -4.14
CA THR A 229 -12.36 4.21 -4.38
C THR A 229 -13.74 3.79 -4.88
N ARG A 230 -14.80 4.14 -4.12
CA ARG A 230 -16.21 3.87 -4.50
C ARG A 230 -16.70 4.76 -5.63
N ASN A 231 -16.27 5.99 -5.68
CA ASN A 231 -16.72 6.99 -6.67
C ASN A 231 -15.56 7.48 -7.52
N LEU A 232 -15.71 7.34 -8.83
CA LEU A 232 -14.85 7.96 -9.82
C LEU A 232 -15.72 8.85 -10.70
N PRO A 233 -15.73 10.17 -10.45
CA PRO A 233 -16.70 11.09 -11.09
C PRO A 233 -16.40 11.42 -12.55
N TRP A 234 -15.50 10.70 -13.18
CA TRP A 234 -15.09 10.92 -14.56
C TRP A 234 -15.37 9.71 -15.46
N LYS A 235 -15.24 9.90 -16.77
CA LYS A 235 -15.45 8.88 -17.80
C LYS A 235 -14.15 8.60 -18.54
N PHE A 236 -13.92 7.33 -18.86
CA PHE A 236 -12.85 6.89 -19.73
C PHE A 236 -13.48 6.30 -21.02
N GLN A 237 -13.12 6.86 -22.17
CA GLN A 237 -13.68 6.45 -23.47
C GLN A 237 -15.23 6.39 -23.49
N GLY A 238 -15.86 7.37 -22.83
CA GLY A 238 -17.33 7.48 -22.76
C GLY A 238 -18.01 6.62 -21.70
N ARG A 239 -17.30 5.70 -21.03
CA ARG A 239 -17.81 4.81 -19.98
C ARG A 239 -17.47 5.34 -18.58
N PRO A 240 -18.31 5.13 -17.56
CA PRO A 240 -17.93 5.44 -16.17
C PRO A 240 -16.61 4.77 -15.79
N ALA A 241 -15.65 5.54 -15.28
CA ALA A 241 -14.32 5.02 -14.96
C ALA A 241 -14.37 3.87 -13.92
N ARG A 242 -15.32 3.92 -12.97
CA ARG A 242 -15.52 2.84 -12.01
C ARG A 242 -15.87 1.51 -12.69
N GLU A 243 -16.75 1.52 -13.70
CA GLU A 243 -17.13 0.29 -14.43
C GLU A 243 -15.92 -0.31 -15.15
N VAL A 244 -15.15 0.54 -15.85
CA VAL A 244 -13.94 0.10 -16.55
C VAL A 244 -12.93 -0.51 -15.57
N ARG A 245 -12.74 0.09 -14.39
CA ARG A 245 -11.86 -0.44 -13.35
C ARG A 245 -12.37 -1.77 -12.80
N LEU A 246 -13.67 -1.90 -12.54
CA LEU A 246 -14.25 -3.14 -12.04
C LEU A 246 -14.18 -4.29 -13.05
N GLU A 247 -14.36 -4.01 -14.32
CA GLU A 247 -14.13 -5.00 -15.38
C GLU A 247 -12.68 -5.47 -15.41
N HIS A 248 -11.75 -4.53 -15.35
CA HIS A 248 -10.32 -4.84 -15.30
C HIS A 248 -9.98 -5.71 -14.09
N TRP A 249 -10.44 -5.33 -12.88
CA TRP A 249 -10.27 -6.14 -11.67
C TRP A 249 -10.85 -7.55 -11.84
N ARG A 250 -12.10 -7.66 -12.30
CA ARG A 250 -12.77 -8.94 -12.52
C ARG A 250 -12.06 -9.82 -13.53
N GLY A 251 -11.50 -9.21 -14.56
CA GLY A 251 -10.71 -9.94 -15.57
C GLY A 251 -9.45 -10.59 -15.01
N HIS A 252 -8.85 -9.99 -13.98
CA HIS A 252 -7.66 -10.56 -13.34
C HIS A 252 -7.95 -11.53 -12.20
N ARG A 253 -9.16 -11.55 -11.65
CA ARG A 253 -9.52 -12.39 -10.49
C ARG A 253 -9.10 -13.86 -10.64
N PRO A 254 -9.47 -14.59 -11.69
CA PRO A 254 -9.15 -16.02 -11.81
C PRO A 254 -7.64 -16.27 -11.71
N GLU A 255 -6.86 -15.43 -12.36
CA GLU A 255 -5.40 -15.53 -12.35
C GLU A 255 -4.82 -15.16 -10.98
N LEU A 256 -5.31 -14.11 -10.32
CA LEU A 256 -4.86 -13.69 -9.00
C LEU A 256 -5.09 -14.77 -7.95
N TYR A 257 -6.29 -15.37 -7.92
CA TYR A 257 -6.59 -16.48 -7.02
C TYR A 257 -5.63 -17.64 -7.24
N ARG A 258 -5.42 -18.04 -8.50
CA ARG A 258 -4.46 -19.08 -8.85
C ARG A 258 -3.03 -18.75 -8.40
N LEU A 259 -2.57 -17.51 -8.63
CA LEU A 259 -1.21 -17.06 -8.28
C LEU A 259 -0.96 -17.08 -6.78
N VAL A 260 -1.95 -16.71 -5.96
CA VAL A 260 -1.84 -16.78 -4.49
C VAL A 260 -2.21 -18.15 -3.92
N GLY A 261 -2.59 -19.13 -4.77
CA GLY A 261 -2.87 -20.51 -4.35
C GLY A 261 -4.24 -20.71 -3.73
N LEU A 262 -5.21 -19.88 -4.09
CA LEU A 262 -6.61 -20.01 -3.68
C LEU A 262 -7.49 -20.47 -4.85
N GLU A 263 -8.62 -21.06 -4.53
CA GLU A 263 -9.70 -21.33 -5.50
C GLU A 263 -10.59 -20.09 -5.64
N LEU A 264 -10.97 -19.77 -6.88
CA LEU A 264 -11.94 -18.70 -7.12
C LEU A 264 -13.31 -19.17 -6.60
N PRO A 265 -13.97 -18.41 -5.70
CA PRO A 265 -15.32 -18.76 -5.26
C PRO A 265 -16.32 -18.79 -6.42
N ALA A 266 -17.15 -19.82 -6.53
CA ALA A 266 -18.15 -19.98 -7.60
C ALA A 266 -19.06 -18.74 -7.78
N ALA A 267 -19.36 -18.01 -6.70
CA ALA A 267 -20.13 -16.77 -6.77
C ALA A 267 -19.40 -15.61 -7.49
N LEU A 268 -18.08 -15.73 -7.73
CA LEU A 268 -17.25 -14.73 -8.41
C LEU A 268 -16.86 -15.14 -9.83
N GLU A 269 -17.26 -16.34 -10.26
CA GLU A 269 -17.04 -16.78 -11.64
C GLU A 269 -17.80 -15.87 -12.62
N PRO A 270 -17.21 -15.54 -13.77
CA PRO A 270 -17.93 -14.81 -14.81
C PRO A 270 -19.16 -15.62 -15.24
N ALA A 271 -20.33 -14.94 -15.35
CA ALA A 271 -21.48 -15.56 -15.96
C ALA A 271 -21.14 -15.95 -17.41
N GLU A 272 -21.42 -17.22 -17.78
CA GLU A 272 -21.23 -17.74 -19.15
C GLU A 272 -22.02 -16.94 -20.21
#